data_15ca19677e02d562b0cc11f8246aeef1
#
_entry.id   15ca19677e02d562b0cc11f8246aeef1
#
_cell.length_a   1.000
_cell.length_b   1.000
_cell.length_c   1.000
_cell.angle_alpha   90.00
_cell.angle_beta   90.00
_cell.angle_gamma   90.00
#
_symmetry.space_group_name_H-M   'P 1'
#
loop_
_entity.id
_entity.type
_entity.pdbx_description
1 polymer ?
#
loop_
_entity_poly.entity_id
_entity_poly.type
_entity_poly.pdbx_seq_one_letter_code
_entity_poly.pdbx_strand_id
1 'polypeptide(L)'
;MSLVKEFFSVSIPFIFIVGLFPILNIIDQHNFIHGMTEIGKADIVDGRFSALQLVNKIVMIAVAIAPAFSSTFLPSITRLYAVGEKAGVSNQINKVVLSLMMVVLPALVGMYILADPLYSAFYSRSLINSELLRFYLPLAILYSIYSLTSVIMQAIN
;
A
#
# COMPACT_ATOMS: atom_id res chain seq x y z
N MET A 1 -36.32 -13.40 -0.75
CA MET A 1 -36.00 -12.41 0.30
C MET A 1 -34.75 -12.72 1.12
N SER A 2 -34.27 -13.96 1.17
CA SER A 2 -33.05 -14.36 1.89
C SER A 2 -31.76 -13.89 1.24
N LEU A 3 -31.60 -14.03 -0.08
CA LEU A 3 -30.39 -13.66 -0.84
C LEU A 3 -30.04 -12.18 -0.73
N VAL A 4 -31.06 -11.31 -0.79
CA VAL A 4 -30.84 -9.85 -0.66
C VAL A 4 -30.36 -9.50 0.75
N LYS A 5 -30.92 -10.13 1.77
CA LYS A 5 -30.55 -9.92 3.16
C LYS A 5 -29.11 -10.39 3.44
N GLU A 6 -28.74 -11.53 2.87
CA GLU A 6 -27.39 -12.10 2.95
C GLU A 6 -26.36 -11.23 2.23
N PHE A 7 -26.70 -10.74 1.03
CA PHE A 7 -25.88 -9.80 0.28
C PHE A 7 -25.62 -8.50 1.09
N PHE A 8 -26.65 -7.89 1.64
CA PHE A 8 -26.47 -6.69 2.46
C PHE A 8 -25.68 -6.95 3.76
N SER A 9 -25.89 -8.10 4.41
CA SER A 9 -25.18 -8.48 5.62
C SER A 9 -23.67 -8.60 5.41
N VAL A 10 -23.23 -9.07 4.24
CA VAL A 10 -21.80 -9.20 3.89
C VAL A 10 -21.26 -7.87 3.33
N SER A 11 -22.06 -7.13 2.57
CA SER A 11 -21.62 -5.89 1.91
C SER A 11 -21.44 -4.72 2.87
N ILE A 12 -22.30 -4.60 3.89
CA ILE A 12 -22.24 -3.47 4.85
C ILE A 12 -20.89 -3.38 5.57
N PRO A 13 -20.37 -4.45 6.22
CA PRO A 13 -19.04 -4.40 6.84
C PRO A 13 -17.94 -4.04 5.85
N PHE A 14 -18.03 -4.55 4.61
CA PHE A 14 -17.04 -4.27 3.57
C PHE A 14 -17.05 -2.80 3.13
N ILE A 15 -18.23 -2.23 2.96
CA ILE A 15 -18.40 -0.79 2.65
C ILE A 15 -17.82 0.07 3.78
N PHE A 16 -18.04 -0.31 5.04
CA PHE A 16 -17.45 0.39 6.18
C PHE A 16 -15.93 0.37 6.16
N ILE A 17 -15.33 -0.80 5.94
CA ILE A 17 -13.87 -0.96 5.88
C ILE A 17 -13.27 -0.13 4.74
N VAL A 18 -13.85 -0.20 3.54
CA VAL A 18 -13.38 0.58 2.38
C VAL A 18 -13.60 2.08 2.57
N GLY A 19 -14.73 2.47 3.19
CA GLY A 19 -15.07 3.86 3.50
C GLY A 19 -14.19 4.51 4.56
N LEU A 20 -13.57 3.73 5.44
CA LEU A 20 -12.64 4.26 6.45
C LEU A 20 -11.38 4.88 5.83
N PHE A 21 -10.87 4.34 4.71
CA PHE A 21 -9.67 4.86 4.06
C PHE A 21 -9.79 6.33 3.61
N PRO A 22 -10.85 6.75 2.90
CA PRO A 22 -11.06 8.16 2.58
C PRO A 22 -11.19 9.05 3.83
N ILE A 23 -11.85 8.56 4.87
CA ILE A 23 -12.03 9.31 6.13
C ILE A 23 -10.67 9.52 6.81
N LEU A 24 -9.83 8.49 6.90
CA LEU A 24 -8.49 8.60 7.46
C LEU A 24 -7.64 9.59 6.65
N ASN A 25 -7.71 9.56 5.33
CA ASN A 25 -7.00 10.54 4.49
C ASN A 25 -7.44 11.99 4.76
N ILE A 26 -8.72 12.23 5.00
CA ILE A 26 -9.24 13.57 5.36
C ILE A 26 -8.70 14.00 6.72
N ILE A 27 -8.67 13.10 7.69
CA ILE A 27 -8.14 13.35 9.03
C ILE A 27 -6.63 13.65 8.94
N ASP A 28 -5.87 12.86 8.19
CA ASP A 28 -4.44 13.06 8.00
C ASP A 28 -4.14 14.40 7.32
N GLN A 29 -4.93 14.75 6.30
CA GLN A 29 -4.82 16.06 5.64
C GLN A 29 -5.08 17.20 6.61
N HIS A 30 -6.15 17.11 7.40
CA HIS A 30 -6.50 18.13 8.37
C HIS A 30 -5.41 18.30 9.43
N ASN A 31 -4.93 17.19 10.00
CA ASN A 31 -3.86 17.20 10.99
C ASN A 31 -2.56 17.76 10.44
N PHE A 32 -2.21 17.41 9.19
CA PHE A 32 -1.01 17.96 8.53
C PHE A 32 -1.10 19.45 8.34
N ILE A 33 -2.24 19.96 7.83
CA ILE A 33 -2.48 21.39 7.61
C ILE A 33 -2.43 22.13 8.93
N HIS A 34 -3.11 21.62 9.96
CA HIS A 34 -3.15 22.23 11.30
C HIS A 34 -1.74 22.30 11.91
N GLY A 35 -1.01 21.20 11.92
CA GLY A 35 0.35 21.16 12.46
C GLY A 35 1.32 22.08 11.74
N MET A 36 1.24 22.18 10.40
CA MET A 36 2.07 23.11 9.62
C MET A 36 1.71 24.58 9.92
N THR A 37 0.44 24.87 10.15
CA THR A 37 -0.03 26.22 10.49
C THR A 37 0.45 26.63 11.87
N GLU A 38 0.40 25.74 12.85
CA GLU A 38 0.88 25.99 14.23
C GLU A 38 2.39 26.32 14.29
N ILE A 39 3.19 25.69 13.42
CA ILE A 39 4.64 26.00 13.34
C ILE A 39 4.95 27.21 12.44
N GLY A 40 3.92 27.99 12.03
CA GLY A 40 4.08 29.21 11.26
C GLY A 40 4.43 29.03 9.80
N LYS A 41 4.11 27.86 9.21
CA LYS A 41 4.39 27.52 7.81
C LYS A 41 3.13 27.36 6.96
N ALA A 42 2.10 28.15 7.26
CA ALA A 42 0.82 28.10 6.57
C ALA A 42 0.91 28.43 5.07
N ASP A 43 1.83 29.30 4.70
CA ASP A 43 2.05 29.77 3.33
C ASP A 43 2.57 28.69 2.36
N ILE A 44 3.21 27.65 2.88
CA ILE A 44 3.79 26.56 2.07
C ILE A 44 3.08 25.21 2.29
N VAL A 45 2.03 25.17 3.11
CA VAL A 45 1.38 23.93 3.50
C VAL A 45 0.76 23.17 2.33
N ASP A 46 0.07 23.87 1.43
CA ASP A 46 -0.60 23.23 0.29
C ASP A 46 0.42 22.61 -0.69
N GLY A 47 1.52 23.31 -0.94
CA GLY A 47 2.60 22.80 -1.76
C GLY A 47 3.27 21.57 -1.15
N ARG A 48 3.50 21.57 0.15
CA ARG A 48 4.11 20.44 0.88
C ARG A 48 3.19 19.23 0.94
N PHE A 49 1.90 19.45 1.19
CA PHE A 49 0.92 18.37 1.20
C PHE A 49 0.74 17.75 -0.19
N SER A 50 0.62 18.58 -1.23
CA SER A 50 0.56 18.11 -2.62
C SER A 50 1.78 17.27 -2.98
N ALA A 51 2.93 17.68 -2.52
CA ALA A 51 4.18 16.97 -2.64
C ALA A 51 4.15 15.57 -2.08
N LEU A 52 3.70 15.45 -0.86
CA LEU A 52 3.57 14.19 -0.15
C LEU A 52 2.62 13.24 -0.90
N GLN A 53 1.50 13.76 -1.39
CA GLN A 53 0.53 12.99 -2.16
C GLN A 53 1.11 12.48 -3.49
N LEU A 54 1.91 13.31 -4.17
CA LEU A 54 2.55 12.92 -5.42
C LEU A 54 3.60 11.82 -5.21
N VAL A 55 4.44 11.95 -4.18
CA VAL A 55 5.42 10.94 -3.79
C VAL A 55 4.73 9.62 -3.44
N ASN A 56 3.64 9.68 -2.67
CA ASN A 56 2.87 8.50 -2.32
C ASN A 56 2.35 7.76 -3.57
N LYS A 57 1.89 8.48 -4.60
CA LYS A 57 1.45 7.86 -5.87
C LYS A 57 2.58 7.10 -6.58
N ILE A 58 3.80 7.65 -6.59
CA ILE A 58 4.96 6.96 -7.18
C ILE A 58 5.29 5.70 -6.38
N VAL A 59 5.30 5.78 -5.05
CA VAL A 59 5.58 4.64 -4.16
C VAL A 59 4.53 3.54 -4.33
N MET A 60 3.26 3.91 -4.51
CA MET A 60 2.18 2.95 -4.74
C MET A 60 2.33 2.14 -6.03
N ILE A 61 3.10 2.60 -7.02
CA ILE A 61 3.44 1.81 -8.22
C ILE A 61 4.24 0.56 -7.81
N ALA A 62 5.22 0.71 -6.92
CA ALA A 62 5.99 -0.44 -6.42
C ALA A 62 5.13 -1.34 -5.52
N VAL A 63 4.27 -0.76 -4.69
CA VAL A 63 3.38 -1.51 -3.80
C VAL A 63 2.35 -2.32 -4.56
N ALA A 64 1.89 -1.87 -5.73
CA ALA A 64 0.89 -2.55 -6.55
C ALA A 64 1.32 -3.96 -7.03
N ILE A 65 2.62 -4.26 -6.97
CA ILE A 65 3.15 -5.59 -7.28
C ILE A 65 2.69 -6.61 -6.23
N ALA A 66 2.58 -6.23 -4.96
CA ALA A 66 2.24 -7.15 -3.85
C ALA A 66 0.85 -7.80 -3.98
N PRO A 67 -0.25 -7.08 -4.26
CA PRO A 67 -1.55 -7.70 -4.50
C PRO A 67 -1.57 -8.65 -5.70
N ALA A 68 -0.85 -8.32 -6.77
CA ALA A 68 -0.76 -9.17 -7.96
C ALA A 68 -0.11 -10.52 -7.64
N PHE A 69 0.99 -10.50 -6.89
CA PHE A 69 1.62 -11.74 -6.39
C PHE A 69 0.68 -12.51 -5.47
N SER A 70 0.07 -11.83 -4.51
CA SER A 70 -0.82 -12.45 -3.53
C SER A 70 -1.99 -13.16 -4.19
N SER A 71 -2.66 -12.53 -5.16
CA SER A 71 -3.79 -13.12 -5.88
C SER A 71 -3.43 -14.39 -6.67
N THR A 72 -2.20 -14.48 -7.17
CA THR A 72 -1.69 -15.66 -7.89
C THR A 72 -1.52 -16.86 -6.96
N PHE A 73 -1.06 -16.62 -5.74
CA PHE A 73 -0.77 -17.70 -4.78
C PHE A 73 -1.92 -18.05 -3.84
N LEU A 74 -2.93 -17.18 -3.74
CA LEU A 74 -4.10 -17.35 -2.88
C LEU A 74 -4.79 -18.71 -3.05
N PRO A 75 -5.12 -19.19 -4.27
CA PRO A 75 -5.80 -20.46 -4.44
C PRO A 75 -5.00 -21.66 -3.91
N SER A 76 -3.67 -21.60 -4.05
CA SER A 76 -2.78 -22.66 -3.57
C SER A 76 -2.75 -22.72 -2.04
N ILE A 77 -2.69 -21.58 -1.37
CA ILE A 77 -2.71 -21.47 0.10
C ILE A 77 -4.05 -21.97 0.64
N THR A 78 -5.17 -21.49 0.07
CA THR A 78 -6.52 -21.91 0.47
C THR A 78 -6.71 -23.42 0.34
N ARG A 79 -6.25 -24.02 -0.76
CA ARG A 79 -6.34 -25.47 -0.98
C ARG A 79 -5.54 -26.26 0.06
N LEU A 80 -4.29 -25.87 0.33
CA LEU A 80 -3.45 -26.54 1.33
C LEU A 80 -4.04 -26.40 2.74
N TYR A 81 -4.62 -25.24 3.03
CA TYR A 81 -5.30 -25.01 4.30
C TYR A 81 -6.54 -25.89 4.47
N ALA A 82 -7.35 -26.01 3.42
CA ALA A 82 -8.58 -26.83 3.43
C ALA A 82 -8.31 -28.32 3.65
N VAL A 83 -7.16 -28.86 3.20
CA VAL A 83 -6.75 -30.24 3.45
C VAL A 83 -5.97 -30.41 4.76
N GLY A 84 -5.78 -29.35 5.55
CA GLY A 84 -5.12 -29.40 6.84
C GLY A 84 -3.58 -29.51 6.76
N GLU A 85 -2.98 -29.32 5.61
CA GLU A 85 -1.53 -29.44 5.39
C GLU A 85 -0.76 -28.20 5.85
N LYS A 86 -0.62 -28.04 7.17
CA LYS A 86 0.01 -26.86 7.78
C LYS A 86 1.44 -26.60 7.31
N ALA A 87 2.23 -27.65 7.09
CA ALA A 87 3.60 -27.54 6.59
C ALA A 87 3.61 -27.00 5.16
N GLY A 88 2.71 -27.45 4.30
CA GLY A 88 2.53 -26.96 2.95
C GLY A 88 2.12 -25.49 2.91
N VAL A 89 1.19 -25.07 3.76
CA VAL A 89 0.78 -23.66 3.92
C VAL A 89 1.97 -22.80 4.29
N SER A 90 2.75 -23.16 5.32
CA SER A 90 3.92 -22.41 5.76
C SER A 90 4.97 -22.30 4.65
N ASN A 91 5.28 -23.39 3.96
CA ASN A 91 6.22 -23.38 2.85
C ASN A 91 5.75 -22.50 1.70
N GLN A 92 4.46 -22.50 1.39
CA GLN A 92 3.88 -21.68 0.33
C GLN A 92 3.94 -20.19 0.70
N ILE A 93 3.61 -19.82 1.94
CA ILE A 93 3.73 -18.46 2.44
C ILE A 93 5.19 -17.98 2.33
N ASN A 94 6.16 -18.78 2.79
CA ASN A 94 7.57 -18.42 2.67
C ASN A 94 8.01 -18.19 1.22
N LYS A 95 7.57 -19.04 0.29
CA LYS A 95 7.85 -18.84 -1.14
C LYS A 95 7.28 -17.54 -1.66
N VAL A 96 6.05 -17.21 -1.30
CA VAL A 96 5.39 -15.96 -1.74
C VAL A 96 6.12 -14.73 -1.20
N VAL A 97 6.47 -14.75 0.10
CA VAL A 97 7.24 -13.65 0.74
C VAL A 97 8.58 -13.47 0.07
N LEU A 98 9.34 -14.55 -0.14
CA LEU A 98 10.64 -14.48 -0.80
C LEU A 98 10.54 -13.98 -2.24
N SER A 99 9.57 -14.50 -3.02
CA SER A 99 9.35 -14.07 -4.39
C SER A 99 8.97 -12.59 -4.47
N LEU A 100 8.11 -12.13 -3.56
CA LEU A 100 7.72 -10.73 -3.48
C LEU A 100 8.94 -9.84 -3.18
N MET A 101 9.74 -10.22 -2.17
CA MET A 101 10.93 -9.46 -1.79
C MET A 101 11.98 -9.42 -2.91
N MET A 102 12.16 -10.52 -3.65
CA MET A 102 13.06 -10.57 -4.81
C MET A 102 12.68 -9.57 -5.91
N VAL A 103 11.44 -9.20 -6.02
CA VAL A 103 10.97 -8.21 -7.02
C VAL A 103 10.91 -6.81 -6.42
N VAL A 104 10.34 -6.67 -5.23
CA VAL A 104 10.13 -5.36 -4.58
C VAL A 104 11.45 -4.70 -4.20
N LEU A 105 12.40 -5.43 -3.61
CA LEU A 105 13.66 -4.83 -3.18
C LEU A 105 14.48 -4.25 -4.34
N PRO A 106 14.74 -4.96 -5.46
CA PRO A 106 15.44 -4.36 -6.59
C PRO A 106 14.66 -3.17 -7.20
N ALA A 107 13.33 -3.25 -7.25
CA ALA A 107 12.51 -2.15 -7.74
C ALA A 107 12.67 -0.89 -6.88
N LEU A 108 12.65 -1.04 -5.56
CA LEU A 108 12.86 0.08 -4.62
C LEU A 108 14.27 0.66 -4.70
N VAL A 109 15.28 -0.19 -4.81
CA VAL A 109 16.67 0.26 -5.02
C VAL A 109 16.80 1.04 -6.33
N GLY A 110 16.20 0.53 -7.41
CA GLY A 110 16.14 1.23 -8.67
C GLY A 110 15.45 2.60 -8.58
N MET A 111 14.29 2.65 -7.92
CA MET A 111 13.57 3.91 -7.67
C MET A 111 14.37 4.87 -6.79
N TYR A 112 15.12 4.37 -5.82
CA TYR A 112 15.97 5.20 -4.95
C TYR A 112 17.11 5.86 -5.73
N ILE A 113 17.79 5.09 -6.58
CA ILE A 113 18.88 5.59 -7.43
C ILE A 113 18.35 6.57 -8.48
N LEU A 114 17.22 6.23 -9.09
CA LEU A 114 16.57 7.00 -10.14
C LEU A 114 15.54 8.01 -9.61
N ALA A 115 15.58 8.37 -8.33
CA ALA A 115 14.57 9.24 -7.72
C ALA A 115 14.45 10.59 -8.41
N ASP A 116 15.57 11.21 -8.79
CA ASP A 116 15.58 12.50 -9.50
C ASP A 116 14.96 12.44 -10.91
N PRO A 117 15.42 11.55 -11.81
CA PRO A 117 14.81 11.44 -13.14
C PRO A 117 13.38 10.89 -13.07
N LEU A 118 13.08 9.98 -12.15
CA LEU A 118 11.75 9.42 -11.97
C LEU A 118 10.77 10.52 -11.55
N TYR A 119 11.15 11.31 -10.56
CA TYR A 119 10.33 12.41 -10.08
C TYR A 119 10.10 13.46 -11.19
N SER A 120 11.17 13.85 -11.91
CA SER A 120 11.10 14.84 -13.00
C SER A 120 10.32 14.34 -14.22
N ALA A 121 10.22 13.04 -14.43
CA ALA A 121 9.43 12.47 -15.52
C ALA A 121 7.91 12.54 -15.26
N PHE A 122 7.51 12.43 -13.99
CA PHE A 122 6.09 12.48 -13.60
C PHE A 122 5.62 13.91 -13.26
N TYR A 123 6.51 14.75 -12.73
CA TYR A 123 6.15 16.08 -12.22
C TYR A 123 7.19 17.12 -12.59
N SER A 124 6.74 18.36 -12.90
CA SER A 124 7.66 19.45 -13.19
C SER A 124 8.55 19.77 -11.99
N ARG A 125 9.82 20.12 -12.28
CA ARG A 125 10.91 20.36 -11.31
C ARG A 125 10.63 21.40 -10.21
N SER A 126 9.55 22.17 -10.29
CA SER A 126 9.33 23.34 -9.42
C SER A 126 8.77 23.03 -8.04
N LEU A 127 8.30 21.81 -7.75
CA LEU A 127 7.48 21.60 -6.56
C LEU A 127 8.11 20.75 -5.46
N ILE A 128 9.13 19.90 -5.71
CA ILE A 128 9.60 19.01 -4.63
C ILE A 128 10.98 18.42 -4.85
N ASN A 129 11.67 18.22 -3.76
CA ASN A 129 12.92 17.50 -3.68
C ASN A 129 12.68 16.00 -3.81
N SER A 130 13.38 15.34 -4.70
CA SER A 130 13.48 13.88 -4.81
C SER A 130 13.91 13.20 -3.48
N GLU A 131 14.46 13.97 -2.55
CA GLU A 131 14.77 13.55 -1.18
C GLU A 131 13.53 13.03 -0.44
N LEU A 132 12.35 13.65 -0.63
CA LEU A 132 11.12 13.19 -0.03
C LEU A 132 10.74 11.80 -0.57
N LEU A 133 10.93 11.57 -1.88
CA LEU A 133 10.71 10.26 -2.49
C LEU A 133 11.65 9.21 -1.88
N ARG A 134 12.95 9.52 -1.77
CA ARG A 134 13.93 8.61 -1.16
C ARG A 134 13.58 8.26 0.29
N PHE A 135 13.11 9.24 1.04
CA PHE A 135 12.67 9.02 2.42
C PHE A 135 11.42 8.14 2.53
N TYR A 136 10.53 8.24 1.54
CA TYR A 136 9.24 7.52 1.54
C TYR A 136 9.34 6.08 1.01
N LEU A 137 10.34 5.77 0.16
CA LEU A 137 10.51 4.44 -0.46
C LEU A 137 10.57 3.27 0.54
N PRO A 138 11.25 3.37 1.71
CA PRO A 138 11.26 2.27 2.68
C PRO A 138 9.87 1.87 3.17
N LEU A 139 8.90 2.80 3.19
CA LEU A 139 7.52 2.51 3.57
C LEU A 139 6.83 1.54 2.59
N ALA A 140 7.27 1.49 1.33
CA ALA A 140 6.75 0.56 0.35
C ALA A 140 6.96 -0.90 0.77
N ILE A 141 8.03 -1.21 1.48
CA ILE A 141 8.29 -2.56 2.02
C ILE A 141 7.20 -2.92 3.03
N LEU A 142 6.92 -2.01 3.97
CA LEU A 142 5.89 -2.21 4.99
C LEU A 142 4.50 -2.36 4.37
N TYR A 143 4.16 -1.52 3.39
CA TYR A 143 2.91 -1.62 2.64
C TYR A 143 2.80 -2.94 1.87
N SER A 144 3.89 -3.41 1.26
CA SER A 144 3.91 -4.67 0.53
C SER A 144 3.71 -5.87 1.45
N ILE A 145 4.36 -5.89 2.62
CA ILE A 145 4.19 -6.92 3.65
C ILE A 145 2.76 -6.88 4.19
N TYR A 146 2.25 -5.70 4.51
CA TYR A 146 0.87 -5.52 4.97
C TYR A 146 -0.15 -6.06 3.97
N SER A 147 -0.01 -5.69 2.70
CA SER A 147 -0.89 -6.15 1.63
C SER A 147 -0.86 -7.67 1.47
N LEU A 148 0.33 -8.26 1.46
CA LEU A 148 0.50 -9.71 1.39
C LEU A 148 -0.15 -10.43 2.60
N THR A 149 0.12 -9.95 3.81
CA THR A 149 -0.43 -10.53 5.04
C THR A 149 -1.96 -10.45 5.05
N SER A 150 -2.52 -9.33 4.61
CA SER A 150 -3.97 -9.14 4.50
C SER A 150 -4.63 -10.18 3.59
N VAL A 151 -4.02 -10.45 2.43
CA VAL A 151 -4.52 -11.46 1.48
C VAL A 151 -4.36 -12.87 2.03
N ILE A 152 -3.24 -13.17 2.69
CA ILE A 152 -3.03 -14.49 3.32
C ILE A 152 -4.08 -14.74 4.40
N MET A 153 -4.39 -13.74 5.23
CA MET A 153 -5.42 -13.87 6.25
C MET A 153 -6.82 -14.15 5.66
N GLN A 154 -7.12 -13.51 4.52
CA GLN A 154 -8.36 -13.79 3.78
C GLN A 154 -8.40 -15.21 3.21
N ALA A 155 -7.23 -15.78 2.88
CA ALA A 155 -7.13 -17.16 2.36
C ALA A 155 -7.42 -18.24 3.41
N ILE A 156 -7.18 -17.92 4.67
CA ILE A 156 -7.21 -18.87 5.80
C ILE A 156 -8.54 -18.76 6.57
N ASN A 157 -9.31 -17.71 6.35
CA ASN A 157 -10.61 -17.49 6.99
C ASN A 157 -11.75 -18.04 6.15
#